data_75c256dc209ca6bb052f3a7c65fcac53
#
_entry.id   75c256dc209ca6bb052f3a7c65fcac53
#
_cell.length_a   1.000
_cell.length_b   1.000
_cell.length_c   1.000
_cell.angle_alpha   90.00
_cell.angle_beta   90.00
_cell.angle_gamma   90.00
#
_symmetry.space_group_name_H-M   'P 1'
#
loop_
_entity.id
_entity.type
_entity.pdbx_description
1 polymer ?
#
loop_
_entity_poly.entity_id
_entity_poly.type
_entity_poly.pdbx_seq_one_letter_code
_entity_poly.pdbx_strand_id
1 'polypeptide(L)'
;NDALTRMQKSNPHLSEAQAKHLTVHGSNRNEDSTYTWKFDNYTHTRGAFGHSYEDMTQLWERIECPSLFINAKQGYGNRIGQNDTLKHFSDARVIDIDQAGHWLHHDQFEQFMSITHEFLGKHIA
;
A
#
# COMPACT_ATOMS: atom_id res chain seq x y z
N ASN A 1 1.17 -10.40 -23.49
CA ASN A 1 0.19 -9.30 -23.49
C ASN A 1 -0.84 -9.43 -22.36
N ASP A 2 -1.33 -10.63 -22.04
CA ASP A 2 -2.42 -10.82 -21.06
C ASP A 2 -2.02 -10.40 -19.62
N ALA A 3 -0.78 -10.66 -19.20
CA ALA A 3 -0.29 -10.27 -17.88
C ALA A 3 -0.23 -8.74 -17.73
N LEU A 4 0.24 -8.02 -18.76
CA LEU A 4 0.27 -6.57 -18.78
C LEU A 4 -1.16 -5.98 -18.74
N THR A 5 -2.07 -6.52 -19.54
CA THR A 5 -3.47 -6.10 -19.54
C THR A 5 -4.13 -6.30 -18.16
N ARG A 6 -3.84 -7.42 -17.51
CA ARG A 6 -4.31 -7.67 -16.12
C ARG A 6 -3.71 -6.68 -15.12
N MET A 7 -2.41 -6.39 -15.22
CA MET A 7 -1.73 -5.42 -14.37
C MET A 7 -2.39 -4.03 -14.47
N GLN A 8 -2.59 -3.54 -15.69
CA GLN A 8 -3.23 -2.24 -15.93
C GLN A 8 -4.69 -2.19 -15.48
N LYS A 9 -5.44 -3.26 -15.73
CA LYS A 9 -6.84 -3.34 -15.28
C LYS A 9 -6.99 -3.30 -13.76
N SER A 10 -6.07 -3.96 -13.05
CA SER A 10 -6.09 -4.00 -11.58
C SER A 10 -5.53 -2.72 -10.95
N ASN A 11 -4.74 -1.95 -11.69
CA ASN A 11 -4.05 -0.76 -11.20
C ASN A 11 -4.17 0.38 -12.23
N PRO A 12 -5.33 1.01 -12.33
CA PRO A 12 -5.64 1.96 -13.41
C PRO A 12 -4.85 3.28 -13.33
N HIS A 13 -4.20 3.56 -12.20
CA HIS A 13 -3.38 4.75 -12.01
C HIS A 13 -1.92 4.58 -12.47
N LEU A 14 -1.48 3.35 -12.76
CA LEU A 14 -0.14 3.10 -13.27
C LEU A 14 0.02 3.61 -14.70
N SER A 15 1.13 4.28 -14.98
CA SER A 15 1.56 4.53 -16.36
C SER A 15 1.87 3.21 -17.08
N GLU A 16 1.83 3.23 -18.41
CA GLU A 16 2.17 2.05 -19.22
C GLU A 16 3.58 1.53 -18.91
N ALA A 17 4.54 2.43 -18.72
CA ALA A 17 5.92 2.08 -18.39
C ALA A 17 6.03 1.37 -17.02
N GLN A 18 5.33 1.88 -16.01
CA GLN A 18 5.27 1.27 -14.68
C GLN A 18 4.59 -0.09 -14.73
N ALA A 19 3.44 -0.20 -15.39
CA ALA A 19 2.71 -1.46 -15.54
C ALA A 19 3.56 -2.53 -16.26
N LYS A 20 4.30 -2.13 -17.30
CA LYS A 20 5.22 -3.01 -18.02
C LYS A 20 6.38 -3.46 -17.12
N HIS A 21 7.01 -2.52 -16.41
CA HIS A 21 8.11 -2.82 -15.47
C HIS A 21 7.64 -3.82 -14.40
N LEU A 22 6.54 -3.53 -13.72
CA LEU A 22 6.00 -4.39 -12.66
C LEU A 22 5.59 -5.77 -13.19
N THR A 23 5.03 -5.86 -14.41
CA THR A 23 4.67 -7.12 -15.03
C THR A 23 5.91 -7.98 -15.33
N VAL A 24 6.93 -7.39 -15.92
CA VAL A 24 8.17 -8.11 -16.27
C VAL A 24 8.88 -8.64 -15.03
N HIS A 25 9.02 -7.80 -14.01
CA HIS A 25 9.73 -8.16 -12.77
C HIS A 25 8.88 -8.96 -11.78
N GLY A 26 7.56 -8.86 -11.85
CA GLY A 26 6.60 -9.57 -11.00
C GLY A 26 6.17 -10.95 -11.52
N SER A 27 6.64 -11.38 -12.70
CA SER A 27 6.29 -12.68 -13.28
C SER A 27 7.51 -13.55 -13.62
N ASN A 28 7.31 -14.86 -13.64
CA ASN A 28 8.23 -15.86 -14.16
C ASN A 28 7.71 -16.36 -15.51
N ARG A 29 8.62 -16.54 -16.46
CA ARG A 29 8.31 -17.26 -17.70
C ARG A 29 8.53 -18.76 -17.49
N ASN A 30 7.53 -19.55 -17.80
CA ASN A 30 7.57 -21.00 -17.73
C ASN A 30 8.18 -21.60 -19.02
N GLU A 31 8.55 -22.88 -18.98
CA GLU A 31 9.12 -23.61 -20.13
C GLU A 31 8.14 -23.70 -21.31
N ASP A 32 6.86 -23.80 -21.05
CA ASP A 32 5.78 -23.83 -22.04
C ASP A 32 5.42 -22.44 -22.61
N SER A 33 6.24 -21.42 -22.33
CA SER A 33 6.03 -20.03 -22.73
C SER A 33 4.81 -19.34 -22.09
N THR A 34 4.20 -19.93 -21.08
CA THR A 34 3.22 -19.26 -20.21
C THR A 34 3.93 -18.41 -19.14
N TYR A 35 3.15 -17.64 -18.38
CA TYR A 35 3.68 -16.78 -17.32
C TYR A 35 2.90 -17.04 -16.03
N THR A 36 3.62 -17.08 -14.91
CA THR A 36 3.07 -17.13 -13.56
C THR A 36 3.55 -15.92 -12.76
N TRP A 37 2.71 -15.41 -11.87
CA TRP A 37 3.13 -14.38 -10.92
C TRP A 37 4.14 -14.96 -9.92
N LYS A 38 5.10 -14.13 -9.49
CA LYS A 38 6.10 -14.52 -8.49
C LYS A 38 5.54 -14.62 -7.08
N PHE A 39 4.43 -13.93 -6.79
CA PHE A 39 3.82 -14.01 -5.47
C PHE A 39 3.12 -15.36 -5.28
N ASP A 40 3.10 -15.83 -4.04
CA ASP A 40 2.37 -17.03 -3.66
C ASP A 40 0.86 -16.74 -3.61
N ASN A 41 0.06 -17.55 -4.28
CA ASN A 41 -1.41 -17.41 -4.28
C ASN A 41 -2.03 -17.52 -2.88
N TYR A 42 -1.36 -18.20 -1.94
CA TYR A 42 -1.79 -18.27 -0.54
C TYR A 42 -1.73 -16.93 0.19
N THR A 43 -1.02 -15.93 -0.32
CA THR A 43 -1.02 -14.57 0.25
C THR A 43 -2.40 -13.93 0.24
N HIS A 44 -3.31 -14.39 -0.60
CA HIS A 44 -4.71 -13.93 -0.67
C HIS A 44 -5.64 -14.70 0.28
N THR A 45 -5.15 -15.77 0.94
CA THR A 45 -5.96 -16.51 1.91
C THR A 45 -5.94 -15.79 3.26
N ARG A 46 -7.13 -15.61 3.84
CA ARG A 46 -7.21 -15.11 5.21
C ARG A 46 -6.81 -16.22 6.18
N GLY A 47 -5.98 -15.88 7.18
CA GLY A 47 -5.67 -16.78 8.27
C GLY A 47 -6.96 -17.23 9.00
N ALA A 48 -6.95 -18.45 9.53
CA ALA A 48 -8.09 -19.01 10.29
C ALA A 48 -8.41 -18.18 11.55
N PHE A 49 -7.43 -17.43 12.05
CA PHE A 49 -7.56 -16.55 13.21
C PHE A 49 -7.27 -15.12 12.75
N GLY A 50 -8.31 -14.31 12.63
CA GLY A 50 -8.19 -12.86 12.45
C GLY A 50 -7.88 -12.20 13.79
N HIS A 51 -7.15 -11.07 13.76
CA HIS A 51 -7.05 -10.21 14.94
C HIS A 51 -8.38 -9.48 15.15
N SER A 52 -8.85 -9.44 16.40
CA SER A 52 -9.99 -8.60 16.72
C SER A 52 -9.62 -7.12 16.61
N TYR A 53 -10.60 -6.25 16.41
CA TYR A 53 -10.35 -4.82 16.42
C TYR A 53 -9.76 -4.34 17.75
N GLU A 54 -10.22 -4.93 18.85
CA GLU A 54 -9.72 -4.64 20.19
C GLU A 54 -8.24 -5.01 20.36
N ASP A 55 -7.84 -6.19 19.90
CA ASP A 55 -6.42 -6.59 19.92
C ASP A 55 -5.55 -5.62 19.11
N MET A 56 -6.03 -5.19 17.94
CA MET A 56 -5.29 -4.23 17.10
C MET A 56 -5.16 -2.88 17.78
N THR A 57 -6.21 -2.36 18.41
CA THR A 57 -6.16 -1.06 19.09
C THR A 57 -5.20 -1.07 20.27
N GLN A 58 -5.16 -2.15 21.05
CA GLN A 58 -4.19 -2.31 22.15
C GLN A 58 -2.74 -2.31 21.63
N LEU A 59 -2.49 -2.87 20.46
CA LEU A 59 -1.16 -2.81 19.84
C LEU A 59 -0.81 -1.40 19.35
N TRP A 60 -1.77 -0.70 18.74
CA TRP A 60 -1.56 0.69 18.27
C TRP A 60 -1.26 1.65 19.43
N GLU A 61 -1.92 1.50 20.57
CA GLU A 61 -1.70 2.31 21.78
C GLU A 61 -0.29 2.15 22.39
N ARG A 62 0.44 1.09 22.00
CA ARG A 62 1.84 0.88 22.40
C ARG A 62 2.86 1.52 21.46
N ILE A 63 2.41 2.13 20.37
CA ILE A 63 3.29 2.83 19.43
C ILE A 63 3.60 4.21 20.02
N GLU A 64 4.82 4.40 20.48
CA GLU A 64 5.31 5.63 21.10
C GLU A 64 6.05 6.54 20.12
N CYS A 65 6.51 5.98 18.98
CA CYS A 65 7.22 6.78 17.97
C CYS A 65 6.25 7.59 17.11
N PRO A 66 6.70 8.74 16.55
CA PRO A 66 5.94 9.48 15.58
C PRO A 66 5.52 8.59 14.40
N SER A 67 4.27 8.68 14.01
CA SER A 67 3.66 7.84 12.98
C SER A 67 3.08 8.66 11.84
N LEU A 68 3.38 8.28 10.61
CA LEU A 68 2.83 8.89 9.40
C LEU A 68 1.97 7.89 8.63
N PHE A 69 0.70 8.22 8.45
CA PHE A 69 -0.24 7.47 7.62
C PHE A 69 -0.51 8.23 6.32
N ILE A 70 -0.14 7.65 5.20
CA ILE A 70 -0.41 8.22 3.88
C ILE A 70 -1.47 7.34 3.22
N ASN A 71 -2.66 7.90 3.05
CA ASN A 71 -3.81 7.21 2.50
C ASN A 71 -4.03 7.58 1.03
N ALA A 72 -4.36 6.59 0.21
CA ALA A 72 -4.84 6.81 -1.15
C ALA A 72 -6.37 6.96 -1.16
N LYS A 73 -6.91 8.06 -1.72
CA LYS A 73 -8.36 8.28 -1.74
C LYS A 73 -9.13 7.25 -2.56
N GLN A 74 -8.52 6.72 -3.62
CA GLN A 74 -9.10 5.67 -4.47
C GLN A 74 -8.58 4.27 -4.10
N GLY A 75 -7.91 4.14 -2.94
CA GLY A 75 -7.44 2.87 -2.40
C GLY A 75 -8.52 2.08 -1.66
N TYR A 76 -8.11 1.13 -0.82
CA TYR A 76 -9.03 0.36 0.00
C TYR A 76 -9.76 1.22 1.03
N GLY A 77 -11.02 0.86 1.34
CA GLY A 77 -11.93 1.68 2.13
C GLY A 77 -11.56 1.88 3.60
N ASN A 78 -10.93 0.89 4.25
CA ASN A 78 -10.56 0.98 5.66
C ASN A 78 -9.17 1.60 5.81
N ARG A 79 -9.11 2.82 6.31
CA ARG A 79 -7.87 3.60 6.44
C ARG A 79 -7.74 4.17 7.85
N ILE A 80 -6.50 4.25 8.33
CA ILE A 80 -6.23 4.96 9.59
C ILE A 80 -6.60 6.44 9.42
N GLY A 81 -7.18 7.02 10.44
CA GLY A 81 -7.73 8.38 10.42
C GLY A 81 -9.21 8.46 10.07
N GLN A 82 -9.83 7.31 9.71
CA GLN A 82 -11.28 7.16 9.59
C GLN A 82 -11.84 6.47 10.84
N ASN A 83 -13.13 6.69 11.13
CA ASN A 83 -13.84 6.02 12.24
C ASN A 83 -13.09 6.11 13.59
N ASP A 84 -12.58 7.29 13.92
CA ASP A 84 -11.84 7.56 15.16
C ASP A 84 -10.59 6.69 15.41
N THR A 85 -10.08 5.99 14.41
CA THR A 85 -8.91 5.11 14.57
C THR A 85 -7.66 5.85 14.99
N LEU A 86 -7.54 7.14 14.65
CA LEU A 86 -6.37 7.97 14.98
C LEU A 86 -6.16 8.14 16.49
N LYS A 87 -7.23 8.08 17.29
CA LYS A 87 -7.17 8.25 18.76
C LYS A 87 -6.32 7.20 19.48
N HIS A 88 -6.04 6.08 18.84
CA HIS A 88 -5.22 5.00 19.39
C HIS A 88 -3.70 5.21 19.19
N PHE A 89 -3.30 6.32 18.57
CA PHE A 89 -1.89 6.64 18.35
C PHE A 89 -1.53 7.89 19.16
N SER A 90 -0.40 7.85 19.87
CA SER A 90 0.06 8.94 20.72
C SER A 90 0.53 10.16 19.93
N ASP A 91 1.21 9.92 18.81
CA ASP A 91 1.72 10.95 17.90
C ASP A 91 1.57 10.46 16.45
N ALA A 92 0.50 10.90 15.79
CA ALA A 92 0.21 10.46 14.43
C ALA A 92 -0.27 11.59 13.53
N ARG A 93 0.22 11.57 12.29
CA ARG A 93 -0.20 12.46 11.20
C ARG A 93 -0.83 11.62 10.09
N VAL A 94 -1.98 12.08 9.58
CA VAL A 94 -2.66 11.46 8.43
C VAL A 94 -2.63 12.43 7.26
N ILE A 95 -2.30 11.93 6.08
CA ILE A 95 -2.36 12.67 4.82
C ILE A 95 -3.08 11.81 3.80
N ASP A 96 -4.10 12.38 3.17
CA ASP A 96 -4.81 11.73 2.07
C ASP A 96 -4.28 12.25 0.72
N ILE A 97 -3.87 11.33 -0.15
CA ILE A 97 -3.42 11.63 -1.52
C ILE A 97 -4.57 11.31 -2.49
N ASP A 98 -4.88 12.27 -3.34
CA ASP A 98 -5.87 12.12 -4.40
C ASP A 98 -5.26 11.48 -5.66
N GLN A 99 -6.12 10.96 -6.54
CA GLN A 99 -5.72 10.31 -7.80
C GLN A 99 -4.69 9.18 -7.59
N ALA A 100 -4.84 8.44 -6.49
CA ALA A 100 -3.99 7.31 -6.13
C ALA A 100 -4.83 6.12 -5.68
N GLY A 101 -4.49 4.95 -6.19
CA GLY A 101 -5.01 3.65 -5.76
C GLY A 101 -4.17 3.06 -4.62
N HIS A 102 -4.25 1.75 -4.47
CA HIS A 102 -3.54 1.03 -3.40
C HIS A 102 -2.01 1.25 -3.43
N TRP A 103 -1.45 1.40 -4.62
CA TRP A 103 -0.01 1.64 -4.81
C TRP A 103 0.32 3.12 -4.95
N LEU A 104 -0.14 3.93 -4.01
CA LEU A 104 0.01 5.38 -4.02
C LEU A 104 1.46 5.88 -4.23
N HIS A 105 2.44 5.12 -3.78
CA HIS A 105 3.87 5.39 -3.97
C HIS A 105 4.33 5.21 -5.44
N HIS A 106 3.56 4.54 -6.28
CA HIS A 106 3.75 4.52 -7.73
C HIS A 106 2.87 5.55 -8.43
N ASP A 107 1.62 5.70 -7.96
CA ASP A 107 0.63 6.53 -8.61
C ASP A 107 0.92 8.02 -8.43
N GLN A 108 1.43 8.42 -7.25
CA GLN A 108 1.76 9.80 -6.88
C GLN A 108 3.16 9.86 -6.25
N PHE A 109 4.16 9.38 -6.97
CA PHE A 109 5.53 9.19 -6.47
C PHE A 109 6.16 10.46 -5.88
N GLU A 110 6.10 11.59 -6.59
CA GLU A 110 6.71 12.85 -6.15
C GLU A 110 6.06 13.36 -4.85
N GLN A 111 4.73 13.29 -4.78
CA GLN A 111 4.00 13.71 -3.59
C GLN A 111 4.29 12.80 -2.41
N PHE A 112 4.32 11.48 -2.63
CA PHE A 112 4.69 10.50 -1.62
C PHE A 112 6.10 10.74 -1.08
N MET A 113 7.08 10.96 -1.97
CA MET A 113 8.47 11.21 -1.57
C MET A 113 8.61 12.52 -0.80
N SER A 114 7.95 13.60 -1.25
CA SER A 114 7.99 14.90 -0.55
C SER A 114 7.46 14.80 0.88
N ILE A 115 6.30 14.15 1.06
CA ILE A 115 5.67 13.94 2.38
C ILE A 115 6.56 13.09 3.28
N THR A 116 7.13 12.01 2.73
CA THR A 116 8.01 11.09 3.47
C THR A 116 9.29 11.79 3.90
N HIS A 117 9.95 12.54 3.01
CA HIS A 117 11.16 13.29 3.33
C HIS A 117 10.91 14.37 4.39
N GLU A 118 9.78 15.11 4.28
CA GLU A 118 9.41 16.10 5.30
C GLU A 118 9.25 15.45 6.67
N PHE A 119 8.54 14.31 6.73
CA PHE A 119 8.32 13.60 7.98
C PHE A 119 9.62 13.07 8.58
N LEU A 120 10.42 12.37 7.78
CA LEU A 120 11.70 11.80 8.23
C LEU A 120 12.68 12.90 8.65
N GLY A 121 12.76 14.00 7.90
CA GLY A 121 13.64 15.14 8.23
C GLY A 121 13.31 15.83 9.56
N LYS A 122 12.08 15.67 10.07
CA LYS A 122 11.69 16.19 11.40
C LYS A 122 12.00 15.23 12.55
N HIS A 123 12.10 13.92 12.27
CA HIS A 123 12.15 12.89 13.31
C HIS A 123 13.42 12.04 13.30
N ILE A 124 14.23 12.14 12.25
CA ILE A 124 15.53 11.47 12.15
C ILE A 124 16.59 12.57 12.16
N ALA A 125 17.24 12.74 13.31
CA ALA A 125 18.40 13.62 13.48
C ALA A 125 19.69 12.83 13.25
#